data_8f33d8829794884068730e934452978a
#
_entry.id   8f33d8829794884068730e934452978a
#
_cell.length_a   1.000
_cell.length_b   1.000
_cell.length_c   1.000
_cell.angle_alpha   90.00
_cell.angle_beta   90.00
_cell.angle_gamma   90.00
#
_symmetry.space_group_name_H-M   'P 1'
#
loop_
_entity.id
_entity.type
_entity.pdbx_description
1 polymer ?
#
loop_
_entity_poly.entity_id
_entity_poly.type
_entity_poly.pdbx_seq_one_letter_code
_entity_poly.pdbx_strand_id
1 'polypeptide(L)'
;MVQGPSARECAKHPKRDLPVLCVSTFVNYSYTVFRYNQAKEVIRKVHVKRALFEGLVFDTADQPLVVTWVGDEPNYVLDDGGFLRHIPAEEVDRQVWDTITAGISGNEEFLSEQTAKMLGQDDIFSIAVIRQQLENSLNQFEQLRNTGLPEDMLNYLGMIGFRIVVDFHGEVVEIIQPAITHPEDEE
;
A
#
# COMPACT_ATOMS: atom_id res chain seq x y z
N MET A 1 -26.38 26.41 -30.79
CA MET A 1 -26.40 26.17 -29.34
C MET A 1 -27.74 25.52 -29.00
N VAL A 2 -27.76 24.22 -28.80
CA VAL A 2 -28.97 23.47 -28.41
C VAL A 2 -28.82 23.21 -26.90
N GLN A 3 -29.67 23.89 -26.11
CA GLN A 3 -29.72 23.66 -24.66
C GLN A 3 -30.52 22.36 -24.41
N GLY A 4 -29.90 21.40 -23.72
CA GLY A 4 -30.57 20.20 -23.26
C GLY A 4 -31.54 20.47 -22.11
N PRO A 5 -32.58 19.65 -21.92
CA PRO A 5 -33.60 19.86 -20.90
C PRO A 5 -33.05 19.72 -19.49
N SER A 6 -33.50 20.61 -18.59
CA SER A 6 -33.06 20.65 -17.17
C SER A 6 -33.68 19.49 -16.37
N ALA A 7 -32.97 19.06 -15.32
CA ALA A 7 -33.34 17.94 -14.45
C ALA A 7 -34.71 18.06 -13.74
N ARG A 8 -35.43 19.17 -13.90
CA ARG A 8 -36.77 19.40 -13.34
C ARG A 8 -37.94 18.94 -14.23
N GLU A 9 -37.68 18.61 -15.50
CA GLU A 9 -38.72 18.15 -16.42
C GLU A 9 -39.01 16.65 -16.38
N CYS A 10 -38.10 15.84 -15.84
CA CYS A 10 -38.31 14.38 -15.72
C CYS A 10 -39.34 13.95 -14.66
N ALA A 11 -39.78 14.85 -13.76
CA ALA A 11 -40.62 14.48 -12.61
C ALA A 11 -42.13 14.55 -12.87
N LYS A 12 -42.61 14.93 -14.08
CA LYS A 12 -44.03 15.26 -14.29
C LYS A 12 -44.84 14.28 -15.13
N HIS A 13 -44.30 13.15 -15.62
CA HIS A 13 -45.11 12.17 -16.38
C HIS A 13 -44.84 10.74 -15.88
N PRO A 14 -45.80 10.15 -15.11
CA PRO A 14 -45.82 8.72 -14.86
C PRO A 14 -46.42 8.02 -16.10
N LYS A 15 -45.66 7.13 -16.70
CA LYS A 15 -46.08 6.21 -17.77
C LYS A 15 -46.16 6.83 -19.17
N ARG A 16 -45.04 6.89 -19.86
CA ARG A 16 -44.85 6.52 -21.28
C ARG A 16 -43.38 6.78 -21.62
N ASP A 17 -42.72 5.72 -22.07
CA ASP A 17 -41.44 5.72 -22.79
C ASP A 17 -40.30 6.54 -22.16
N LEU A 18 -39.59 5.91 -21.21
CA LEU A 18 -38.29 6.35 -20.83
C LEU A 18 -37.40 6.38 -22.08
N PRO A 19 -36.86 7.55 -22.47
CA PRO A 19 -36.00 7.61 -23.65
C PRO A 19 -34.75 6.76 -23.38
N VAL A 20 -34.45 5.91 -24.35
CA VAL A 20 -33.27 4.99 -24.38
C VAL A 20 -31.94 5.68 -24.03
N LEU A 21 -31.91 7.01 -24.07
CA LEU A 21 -30.74 7.85 -23.73
C LEU A 21 -30.37 7.89 -22.24
N CYS A 22 -31.31 7.65 -21.30
CA CYS A 22 -30.97 7.65 -19.87
C CYS A 22 -30.30 6.35 -19.41
N VAL A 23 -30.61 5.25 -20.08
CA VAL A 23 -30.04 3.93 -19.78
C VAL A 23 -28.60 3.84 -20.31
N SER A 24 -28.31 4.51 -21.44
CA SER A 24 -26.99 4.46 -22.08
C SER A 24 -25.92 5.22 -21.31
N THR A 25 -26.27 6.30 -20.61
CA THR A 25 -25.30 7.07 -19.80
C THR A 25 -24.92 6.36 -18.51
N PHE A 26 -25.84 5.67 -17.86
CA PHE A 26 -25.53 4.87 -16.66
C PHE A 26 -24.73 3.60 -17.00
N VAL A 27 -25.08 2.94 -18.10
CA VAL A 27 -24.35 1.77 -18.59
C VAL A 27 -22.93 2.15 -19.00
N ASN A 28 -22.75 3.29 -19.68
CA ASN A 28 -21.42 3.76 -20.09
C ASN A 28 -20.52 4.14 -18.88
N TYR A 29 -21.09 4.76 -17.84
CA TYR A 29 -20.31 5.09 -16.63
C TYR A 29 -19.87 3.81 -15.90
N SER A 30 -20.78 2.87 -15.72
CA SER A 30 -20.47 1.57 -15.09
C SER A 30 -19.45 0.76 -15.92
N TYR A 31 -19.56 0.79 -17.25
CA TYR A 31 -18.60 0.15 -18.17
C TYR A 31 -17.22 0.82 -18.13
N THR A 32 -17.16 2.13 -17.98
CA THR A 32 -15.90 2.89 -17.92
C THR A 32 -15.17 2.60 -16.62
N VAL A 33 -15.88 2.58 -15.48
CA VAL A 33 -15.30 2.22 -14.17
C VAL A 33 -14.86 0.76 -14.15
N PHE A 34 -15.65 -0.15 -14.70
CA PHE A 34 -15.31 -1.56 -14.80
C PHE A 34 -14.06 -1.80 -15.66
N ARG A 35 -13.98 -1.15 -16.84
CA ARG A 35 -12.78 -1.22 -17.70
C ARG A 35 -11.56 -0.60 -17.04
N TYR A 36 -11.72 0.50 -16.32
CA TYR A 36 -10.61 1.13 -15.58
C TYR A 36 -10.06 0.20 -14.50
N ASN A 37 -10.94 -0.46 -13.75
CA ASN A 37 -10.53 -1.42 -12.72
C ASN A 37 -9.89 -2.68 -13.32
N GLN A 38 -10.45 -3.20 -14.42
CA GLN A 38 -9.82 -4.32 -15.16
C GLN A 38 -8.45 -3.94 -15.74
N ALA A 39 -8.32 -2.73 -16.29
CA ALA A 39 -7.03 -2.24 -16.79
C ALA A 39 -5.99 -2.13 -15.68
N LYS A 40 -6.39 -1.65 -14.49
CA LYS A 40 -5.52 -1.62 -13.30
C LYS A 40 -5.06 -3.02 -12.86
N GLU A 41 -5.96 -4.01 -12.87
CA GLU A 41 -5.60 -5.40 -12.55
C GLU A 41 -4.69 -6.03 -13.61
N VAL A 42 -4.92 -5.75 -14.89
CA VAL A 42 -4.07 -6.25 -15.98
C VAL A 42 -2.67 -5.62 -15.90
N ILE A 43 -2.59 -4.33 -15.62
CA ILE A 43 -1.32 -3.63 -15.45
C ILE A 43 -0.56 -4.21 -14.25
N ARG A 44 -1.23 -4.44 -13.11
CA ARG A 44 -0.63 -5.10 -11.94
C ARG A 44 -0.08 -6.51 -12.23
N LYS A 45 -0.69 -7.24 -13.15
CA LYS A 45 -0.24 -8.61 -13.52
C LYS A 45 0.93 -8.64 -14.50
N VAL A 46 1.17 -7.56 -15.24
CA VAL A 46 2.23 -7.48 -16.26
C VAL A 46 3.56 -7.04 -15.65
N HIS A 47 3.54 -6.22 -14.59
CA HIS A 47 4.76 -5.73 -13.97
C HIS A 47 5.29 -6.73 -12.97
N VAL A 48 6.56 -7.11 -13.14
CA VAL A 48 7.24 -8.09 -12.29
C VAL A 48 7.57 -7.50 -10.93
N LYS A 49 7.99 -6.22 -10.89
CA LYS A 49 8.35 -5.53 -9.65
C LYS A 49 7.19 -4.71 -9.12
N ARG A 50 7.07 -4.61 -7.81
CA ARG A 50 6.01 -3.87 -7.11
C ARG A 50 6.60 -2.92 -6.09
N ALA A 51 5.92 -1.80 -5.85
CA ALA A 51 6.14 -0.98 -4.67
C ALA A 51 5.61 -1.76 -3.45
N LEU A 52 6.46 -1.94 -2.44
CA LEU A 52 6.10 -2.76 -1.26
C LEU A 52 5.10 -2.04 -0.36
N PHE A 53 5.26 -0.73 -0.19
CA PHE A 53 4.48 0.06 0.76
C PHE A 53 3.48 0.99 0.07
N GLU A 54 2.85 0.51 -1.03
CA GLU A 54 1.82 1.29 -1.75
C GLU A 54 0.70 1.71 -0.80
N GLY A 55 0.44 3.02 -0.70
CA GLY A 55 -0.60 3.60 0.16
C GLY A 55 -0.16 3.89 1.60
N LEU A 56 1.08 3.57 1.98
CA LEU A 56 1.65 3.82 3.31
C LEU A 56 2.75 4.88 3.30
N VAL A 57 3.12 5.39 2.11
CA VAL A 57 4.16 6.42 1.93
C VAL A 57 3.53 7.78 1.81
N PHE A 58 4.02 8.74 2.59
CA PHE A 58 3.55 10.12 2.68
C PHE A 58 4.72 11.07 2.50
N ASP A 59 4.43 12.30 2.07
CA ASP A 59 5.42 13.38 2.09
C ASP A 59 5.49 14.07 3.46
N THR A 60 6.39 15.03 3.59
CA THR A 60 6.55 15.85 4.80
C THR A 60 5.36 16.75 5.09
N ALA A 61 4.42 16.93 4.15
CA ALA A 61 3.16 17.67 4.30
C ALA A 61 1.97 16.74 4.59
N ASP A 62 2.22 15.47 4.94
CA ASP A 62 1.22 14.42 5.21
C ASP A 62 0.31 14.11 4.01
N GLN A 63 0.81 14.31 2.78
CA GLN A 63 0.09 13.92 1.57
C GLN A 63 0.51 12.51 1.14
N PRO A 64 -0.45 11.63 0.82
CA PRO A 64 -0.12 10.27 0.39
C PRO A 64 0.50 10.27 -1.02
N LEU A 65 1.57 9.54 -1.19
CA LEU A 65 2.20 9.34 -2.49
C LEU A 65 1.48 8.26 -3.30
N VAL A 66 1.31 8.55 -4.59
CA VAL A 66 0.66 7.62 -5.54
C VAL A 66 1.73 6.83 -6.27
N VAL A 67 1.51 5.53 -6.45
CA VAL A 67 2.41 4.70 -7.24
C VAL A 67 2.08 4.83 -8.72
N THR A 68 3.09 5.12 -9.53
CA THR A 68 3.01 5.10 -10.99
C THR A 68 4.17 4.29 -11.57
N TRP A 69 4.05 3.90 -12.83
CA TRP A 69 5.04 3.07 -13.49
C TRP A 69 5.81 3.89 -14.53
N VAL A 70 7.14 3.84 -14.46
CA VAL A 70 8.02 4.41 -15.48
C VAL A 70 8.75 3.23 -16.14
N GLY A 71 8.31 2.85 -17.33
CA GLY A 71 8.70 1.58 -17.93
C GLY A 71 8.20 0.39 -17.08
N ASP A 72 9.11 -0.46 -16.64
CA ASP A 72 8.82 -1.65 -15.81
C ASP A 72 9.09 -1.42 -14.30
N GLU A 73 9.47 -0.20 -13.92
CA GLU A 73 9.81 0.14 -12.54
C GLU A 73 8.70 0.96 -11.88
N PRO A 74 8.25 0.57 -10.66
CA PRO A 74 7.31 1.35 -9.88
C PRO A 74 8.00 2.58 -9.28
N ASN A 75 7.29 3.70 -9.24
CA ASN A 75 7.77 4.95 -8.67
C ASN A 75 6.70 5.54 -7.76
N TYR A 76 7.10 6.08 -6.63
CA TYR A 76 6.27 6.95 -5.81
C TYR A 76 6.27 8.35 -6.42
N VAL A 77 5.10 8.95 -6.54
CA VAL A 77 4.94 10.30 -7.09
C VAL A 77 4.61 11.27 -5.99
N LEU A 78 5.48 12.25 -5.84
CA LEU A 78 5.33 13.37 -4.92
C LEU A 78 4.99 14.63 -5.70
N ASP A 79 3.99 15.40 -5.25
CA ASP A 79 3.63 16.70 -5.82
C ASP A 79 4.38 17.82 -5.08
N ASP A 80 5.39 18.39 -5.74
CA ASP A 80 6.16 19.52 -5.25
C ASP A 80 5.63 20.82 -5.87
N GLY A 81 4.52 21.32 -5.35
CA GLY A 81 3.92 22.58 -5.79
C GLY A 81 3.44 22.57 -7.26
N GLY A 82 2.97 21.44 -7.76
CA GLY A 82 2.53 21.22 -9.14
C GLY A 82 3.59 20.57 -10.02
N PHE A 83 4.78 20.30 -9.49
CA PHE A 83 5.81 19.52 -10.15
C PHE A 83 5.81 18.09 -9.61
N LEU A 84 5.45 17.13 -10.46
CA LEU A 84 5.40 15.71 -10.09
C LEU A 84 6.80 15.10 -10.13
N ARG A 85 7.33 14.76 -8.95
CA ARG A 85 8.59 14.03 -8.81
C ARG A 85 8.33 12.54 -8.78
N HIS A 86 9.08 11.81 -9.59
CA HIS A 86 9.03 10.35 -9.63
C HIS A 86 10.24 9.81 -8.86
N ILE A 87 9.99 9.19 -7.74
CA ILE A 87 10.99 8.59 -6.85
C ILE A 87 10.94 7.08 -7.05
N PRO A 88 12.06 6.41 -7.44
CA PRO A 88 12.06 4.96 -7.58
C PRO A 88 11.59 4.26 -6.30
N ALA A 89 10.56 3.42 -6.40
CA ALA A 89 10.03 2.74 -5.23
C ALA A 89 11.07 1.83 -4.57
N GLU A 90 12.00 1.26 -5.36
CA GLU A 90 13.10 0.45 -4.84
C GLU A 90 13.94 1.18 -3.80
N GLU A 91 14.24 2.46 -4.03
CA GLU A 91 15.10 3.24 -3.14
C GLU A 91 14.41 3.48 -1.79
N VAL A 92 13.14 3.83 -1.82
CA VAL A 92 12.34 4.04 -0.60
C VAL A 92 12.11 2.72 0.13
N ASP A 93 11.63 1.70 -0.59
CA ASP A 93 11.32 0.39 -0.03
C ASP A 93 12.54 -0.26 0.62
N ARG A 94 13.74 -0.09 0.03
CA ARG A 94 14.98 -0.60 0.57
C ARG A 94 15.37 0.08 1.87
N GLN A 95 15.29 1.42 1.93
CA GLN A 95 15.57 2.17 3.16
C GLN A 95 14.66 1.74 4.32
N VAL A 96 13.35 1.58 4.02
CA VAL A 96 12.37 1.09 5.01
C VAL A 96 12.70 -0.33 5.44
N TRP A 97 12.98 -1.22 4.49
CA TRP A 97 13.35 -2.59 4.76
C TRP A 97 14.61 -2.69 5.64
N ASP A 98 15.65 -1.95 5.28
CA ASP A 98 16.91 -1.94 6.03
C ASP A 98 16.70 -1.40 7.45
N THR A 99 15.86 -0.39 7.63
CA THR A 99 15.53 0.16 8.94
C THR A 99 14.77 -0.85 9.81
N ILE A 100 13.77 -1.52 9.26
CA ILE A 100 13.00 -2.55 9.97
C ILE A 100 13.88 -3.74 10.31
N THR A 101 14.70 -4.20 9.36
CA THR A 101 15.56 -5.36 9.56
C THR A 101 16.76 -5.07 10.47
N ALA A 102 17.25 -3.82 10.53
CA ALA A 102 18.29 -3.43 11.47
C ALA A 102 17.87 -3.63 12.94
N GLY A 103 16.57 -3.45 13.24
CA GLY A 103 16.04 -3.74 14.58
C GLY A 103 16.00 -5.24 14.93
N ILE A 104 15.98 -6.11 13.92
CA ILE A 104 16.01 -7.57 14.09
C ILE A 104 17.44 -8.07 14.12
N SER A 105 18.31 -7.52 13.26
CA SER A 105 19.71 -7.91 13.13
C SER A 105 20.47 -7.72 14.43
N GLY A 106 21.08 -8.78 14.95
CA GLY A 106 21.80 -8.80 16.23
C GLY A 106 20.93 -9.12 17.45
N ASN A 107 19.60 -9.22 17.29
CA ASN A 107 18.65 -9.60 18.33
C ASN A 107 17.89 -10.90 18.00
N GLU A 108 18.35 -11.64 16.99
CA GLU A 108 17.65 -12.82 16.47
C GLU A 108 17.45 -13.90 17.55
N GLU A 109 18.42 -14.08 18.41
CA GLU A 109 18.35 -15.06 19.50
C GLU A 109 17.26 -14.66 20.51
N PHE A 110 17.29 -13.42 20.98
CA PHE A 110 16.30 -12.90 21.91
C PHE A 110 14.89 -12.93 21.32
N LEU A 111 14.72 -12.48 20.06
CA LEU A 111 13.43 -12.47 19.36
C LEU A 111 12.90 -13.88 19.13
N SER A 112 13.77 -14.82 18.77
CA SER A 112 13.36 -16.23 18.55
C SER A 112 12.91 -16.87 19.85
N GLU A 113 13.59 -16.63 20.97
CA GLU A 113 13.17 -17.12 22.30
C GLU A 113 11.83 -16.51 22.75
N GLN A 114 11.64 -15.20 22.56
CA GLN A 114 10.39 -14.53 22.91
C GLN A 114 9.22 -15.08 22.07
N THR A 115 9.44 -15.23 20.76
CA THR A 115 8.44 -15.78 19.85
C THR A 115 8.09 -17.22 20.21
N ALA A 116 9.09 -18.06 20.49
CA ALA A 116 8.88 -19.43 20.92
C ALA A 116 8.06 -19.52 22.21
N LYS A 117 8.36 -18.69 23.20
CA LYS A 117 7.57 -18.59 24.45
C LYS A 117 6.13 -18.18 24.20
N MET A 118 5.89 -17.17 23.32
CA MET A 118 4.54 -16.73 22.96
C MET A 118 3.74 -17.85 22.27
N LEU A 119 4.40 -18.68 21.48
CA LEU A 119 3.78 -19.81 20.79
C LEU A 119 3.66 -21.06 21.70
N GLY A 120 4.19 -21.03 22.92
CA GLY A 120 4.23 -22.18 23.81
C GLY A 120 5.15 -23.31 23.33
N GLN A 121 6.15 -22.98 22.51
CA GLN A 121 7.11 -23.90 21.91
C GLN A 121 8.53 -23.46 22.29
N ASP A 122 8.83 -23.51 23.58
CA ASP A 122 10.10 -23.07 24.17
C ASP A 122 11.22 -24.13 24.15
N ASP A 123 11.08 -25.15 23.28
CA ASP A 123 12.11 -26.13 23.07
C ASP A 123 13.23 -25.63 22.14
N ILE A 124 14.44 -26.14 22.31
CA ILE A 124 15.64 -25.73 21.58
C ILE A 124 15.48 -25.84 20.06
N PHE A 125 14.73 -26.85 19.58
CA PHE A 125 14.55 -27.05 18.14
C PHE A 125 13.61 -26.01 17.55
N SER A 126 12.52 -25.70 18.23
CA SER A 126 11.57 -24.66 17.81
C SER A 126 12.24 -23.28 17.78
N ILE A 127 13.04 -22.95 18.79
CA ILE A 127 13.83 -21.71 18.84
C ILE A 127 14.78 -21.65 17.63
N ALA A 128 15.50 -22.74 17.34
CA ALA A 128 16.44 -22.78 16.22
C ALA A 128 15.74 -22.62 14.86
N VAL A 129 14.55 -23.20 14.67
CA VAL A 129 13.75 -23.05 13.45
C VAL A 129 13.25 -21.63 13.29
N ILE A 130 12.73 -21.00 14.35
CA ILE A 130 12.28 -19.61 14.33
C ILE A 130 13.43 -18.66 14.01
N ARG A 131 14.59 -18.87 14.64
CA ARG A 131 15.80 -18.09 14.37
C ARG A 131 16.21 -18.19 12.90
N GLN A 132 16.26 -19.38 12.34
CA GLN A 132 16.59 -19.59 10.93
C GLN A 132 15.56 -18.90 10.00
N GLN A 133 14.28 -18.91 10.35
CA GLN A 133 13.24 -18.20 9.58
C GLN A 133 13.44 -16.70 9.65
N LEU A 134 13.80 -16.14 10.81
CA LEU A 134 14.12 -14.71 10.95
C LEU A 134 15.31 -14.32 10.05
N GLU A 135 16.43 -15.07 10.15
CA GLU A 135 17.62 -14.84 9.33
C GLU A 135 17.30 -14.94 7.80
N ASN A 136 16.48 -15.90 7.40
CA ASN A 136 16.08 -16.05 6.00
C ASN A 136 15.19 -14.89 5.53
N SER A 137 14.31 -14.37 6.40
CA SER A 137 13.41 -13.27 6.04
C SER A 137 14.16 -11.97 5.78
N LEU A 138 15.29 -11.73 6.46
CA LEU A 138 16.15 -10.56 6.22
C LEU A 138 16.67 -10.47 4.78
N ASN A 139 16.82 -11.62 4.11
CA ASN A 139 17.37 -11.72 2.75
C ASN A 139 16.28 -11.79 1.65
N GLN A 140 15.00 -11.63 1.99
CA GLN A 140 13.88 -11.84 1.06
C GLN A 140 13.40 -10.57 0.34
N PHE A 141 14.10 -9.45 0.47
CA PHE A 141 13.68 -8.17 -0.12
C PHE A 141 13.34 -8.27 -1.62
N GLU A 142 14.23 -8.86 -2.41
CA GLU A 142 14.00 -9.01 -3.86
C GLU A 142 12.82 -9.94 -4.18
N GLN A 143 12.61 -10.96 -3.37
CA GLN A 143 11.46 -11.85 -3.53
C GLN A 143 10.16 -11.12 -3.20
N LEU A 144 10.16 -10.30 -2.14
CA LEU A 144 9.01 -9.48 -1.77
C LEU A 144 8.69 -8.45 -2.85
N ARG A 145 9.69 -7.81 -3.44
CA ARG A 145 9.49 -6.88 -4.57
C ARG A 145 8.81 -7.54 -5.77
N ASN A 146 9.14 -8.79 -6.05
CA ASN A 146 8.51 -9.54 -7.14
C ASN A 146 7.08 -9.99 -6.79
N THR A 147 6.83 -10.34 -5.54
CA THR A 147 5.52 -10.84 -5.08
C THR A 147 4.58 -9.70 -4.67
N GLY A 148 5.13 -8.65 -4.05
CA GLY A 148 4.40 -7.61 -3.33
C GLY A 148 3.92 -8.06 -1.96
N LEU A 149 3.58 -7.13 -1.11
CA LEU A 149 2.87 -7.42 0.14
C LEU A 149 1.38 -7.68 -0.17
N PRO A 150 0.73 -8.61 0.57
CA PRO A 150 -0.70 -8.81 0.46
C PRO A 150 -1.49 -7.54 0.76
N GLU A 151 -2.58 -7.28 0.01
CA GLU A 151 -3.41 -6.09 0.24
C GLU A 151 -4.00 -6.04 1.65
N ASP A 152 -4.36 -7.19 2.21
CA ASP A 152 -4.88 -7.28 3.59
C ASP A 152 -3.83 -6.81 4.61
N MET A 153 -2.55 -7.13 4.38
CA MET A 153 -1.46 -6.66 5.23
C MET A 153 -1.25 -5.15 5.11
N LEU A 154 -1.24 -4.59 3.89
CA LEU A 154 -1.13 -3.15 3.67
C LEU A 154 -2.29 -2.39 4.32
N ASN A 155 -3.51 -2.88 4.16
CA ASN A 155 -4.69 -2.31 4.80
C ASN A 155 -4.60 -2.37 6.33
N TYR A 156 -4.15 -3.50 6.88
CA TYR A 156 -3.95 -3.65 8.31
C TYR A 156 -2.90 -2.67 8.84
N LEU A 157 -1.75 -2.56 8.19
CA LEU A 157 -0.70 -1.59 8.55
C LEU A 157 -1.23 -0.15 8.52
N GLY A 158 -1.99 0.21 7.49
CA GLY A 158 -2.63 1.53 7.41
C GLY A 158 -3.65 1.78 8.54
N MET A 159 -4.45 0.76 8.88
CA MET A 159 -5.45 0.85 9.97
C MET A 159 -4.80 1.06 11.34
N ILE A 160 -3.67 0.41 11.62
CA ILE A 160 -2.93 0.59 12.88
C ILE A 160 -2.09 1.87 12.91
N GLY A 161 -2.08 2.66 11.83
CA GLY A 161 -1.38 3.93 11.75
C GLY A 161 0.08 3.85 11.33
N PHE A 162 0.51 2.75 10.72
CA PHE A 162 1.85 2.65 10.14
C PHE A 162 1.98 3.61 8.96
N ARG A 163 3.01 4.46 8.99
CA ARG A 163 3.29 5.44 7.95
C ARG A 163 4.79 5.58 7.71
N ILE A 164 5.14 5.85 6.48
CA ILE A 164 6.50 6.13 6.02
C ILE A 164 6.50 7.54 5.48
N VAL A 165 7.30 8.42 6.09
CA VAL A 165 7.43 9.80 5.65
C VAL A 165 8.72 9.95 4.86
N VAL A 166 8.61 10.46 3.63
CA VAL A 166 9.75 10.71 2.74
C VAL A 166 9.88 12.19 2.43
N ASP A 167 11.11 12.62 2.20
CA ASP A 167 11.39 13.95 1.71
C ASP A 167 11.25 14.04 0.17
N PHE A 168 11.49 15.24 -0.37
CA PHE A 168 11.43 15.48 -1.82
C PHE A 168 12.59 14.84 -2.61
N HIS A 169 13.61 14.29 -1.95
CA HIS A 169 14.67 13.51 -2.57
C HIS A 169 14.39 12.00 -2.57
N GLY A 170 13.38 11.56 -1.82
CA GLY A 170 13.05 10.14 -1.64
C GLY A 170 13.80 9.49 -0.48
N GLU A 171 14.39 10.31 0.41
CA GLU A 171 14.97 9.81 1.65
C GLU A 171 13.88 9.60 2.69
N VAL A 172 13.92 8.47 3.38
CA VAL A 172 12.99 8.15 4.46
C VAL A 172 13.37 8.97 5.69
N VAL A 173 12.54 9.95 6.02
CA VAL A 173 12.75 10.85 7.17
C VAL A 173 12.28 10.21 8.46
N GLU A 174 11.14 9.51 8.41
CA GLU A 174 10.51 8.93 9.58
C GLU A 174 9.70 7.69 9.21
N ILE A 175 9.73 6.68 10.09
CA ILE A 175 8.83 5.53 10.02
C ILE A 175 7.99 5.55 11.29
N ILE A 176 6.72 5.92 11.16
CA ILE A 176 5.78 5.94 12.26
C ILE A 176 5.24 4.52 12.43
N GLN A 177 5.60 3.91 13.55
CA GLN A 177 5.07 2.61 13.96
C GLN A 177 4.02 2.83 15.04
N PRO A 178 2.90 2.09 15.03
CA PRO A 178 1.95 2.17 16.11
C PRO A 178 2.66 1.76 17.41
N ALA A 179 2.57 2.60 18.42
CA ALA A 179 3.02 2.24 19.74
C ALA A 179 2.19 1.02 20.18
N ILE A 180 2.86 -0.09 20.48
CA ILE A 180 2.23 -1.18 21.23
C ILE A 180 2.10 -0.62 22.65
N THR A 181 0.94 -0.03 22.94
CA THR A 181 0.61 0.37 24.31
C THR A 181 0.54 -0.91 25.14
N HIS A 182 1.57 -1.14 25.93
CA HIS A 182 1.50 -2.15 26.98
C HIS A 182 0.43 -1.69 27.97
N PRO A 183 -0.50 -2.59 28.40
CA PRO A 183 -1.54 -2.24 29.35
C PRO A 183 -1.02 -1.83 30.75
N GLU A 184 0.28 -1.71 30.94
CA GLU A 184 0.93 -1.30 32.18
C GLU A 184 1.24 0.21 32.23
N ASP A 185 0.96 0.97 31.17
CA ASP A 185 1.23 2.42 31.10
C ASP A 185 0.02 3.28 31.53
N GLU A 186 -1.06 2.68 32.06
CA GLU A 186 -2.19 3.40 32.66
C GLU A 186 -2.14 3.30 34.20
N GLU A 187 -1.17 4.00 34.83
CA GLU A 187 -1.24 4.39 36.25
C GLU A 187 -1.09 5.91 36.42
#